data_110cc7322bd3c1c185f4c3a31a136a9f
#
_entry.id   110cc7322bd3c1c185f4c3a31a136a9f
#
_cell.length_a   1.000
_cell.length_b   1.000
_cell.length_c   1.000
_cell.angle_alpha   90.00
_cell.angle_beta   90.00
_cell.angle_gamma   90.00
#
_symmetry.space_group_name_H-M   'P 1'
#
loop_
_entity.id
_entity.type
_entity.pdbx_description
1 polymer ?
#
loop_
_entity_poly.entity_id
_entity_poly.type
_entity_poly.pdbx_seq_one_letter_code
_entity_poly.pdbx_strand_id
1 'polypeptide(L)'
;STFSNCGTRPICQYNATNDKDSVTMQTNVYLEGISQANIYDIEKRAIAISVLEALGLVKINYLDHLTSKGLYEPFSLIKAYNDYAIRAKKIGVDRKIDVNKGYVELTPTGKQFMDICMPGQT
;
A
#
# COMPACT_ATOMS: atom_id res chain seq x y z
N SER A 1 16.36 -5.06 5.30
CA SER A 1 15.41 -4.58 4.30
C SER A 1 14.04 -5.17 4.53
N THR A 2 13.02 -4.38 4.27
CA THR A 2 11.62 -4.78 4.40
C THR A 2 11.29 -5.98 3.51
N PHE A 3 11.93 -6.10 2.36
CA PHE A 3 11.65 -7.15 1.38
C PHE A 3 12.59 -8.34 1.47
N SER A 4 13.52 -8.35 2.42
CA SER A 4 14.63 -9.28 2.41
C SER A 4 14.22 -10.75 2.54
N ASN A 5 13.18 -11.07 3.29
CA ASN A 5 12.89 -12.46 3.67
C ASN A 5 11.93 -13.17 2.72
N CYS A 6 10.88 -12.54 2.27
CA CYS A 6 9.86 -13.20 1.45
C CYS A 6 9.56 -12.47 0.15
N GLY A 7 10.05 -11.26 0.00
CA GLY A 7 9.87 -10.49 -1.23
C GLY A 7 8.47 -9.97 -1.49
N THR A 8 7.48 -10.34 -0.68
CA THR A 8 6.10 -9.84 -0.85
C THR A 8 5.59 -9.20 0.43
N ARG A 9 4.84 -8.11 0.26
CA ARG A 9 4.24 -7.38 1.38
C ARG A 9 2.85 -6.89 1.01
N PRO A 10 1.92 -6.84 1.97
CA PRO A 10 0.58 -6.33 1.71
C PRO A 10 0.59 -4.83 1.46
N ILE A 11 -0.19 -4.41 0.48
CA ILE A 11 -0.50 -3.01 0.22
C ILE A 11 -2.00 -2.90 -0.06
N CYS A 12 -2.52 -1.69 -0.09
CA CYS A 12 -3.91 -1.49 -0.49
C CYS A 12 -4.12 -0.16 -1.21
N GLN A 13 -5.29 -0.03 -1.81
CA GLN A 13 -5.84 1.24 -2.26
C GLN A 13 -7.03 1.59 -1.37
N TYR A 14 -7.14 2.86 -1.00
CA TYR A 14 -8.36 3.39 -0.39
C TYR A 14 -9.20 4.02 -1.48
N ASN A 15 -10.41 3.51 -1.68
CA ASN A 15 -11.36 4.02 -2.67
C ASN A 15 -12.59 4.58 -1.97
N ALA A 16 -13.03 5.76 -2.40
CA ALA A 16 -14.30 6.34 -1.95
C ALA A 16 -15.39 5.81 -2.88
N THR A 17 -16.27 4.96 -2.36
CA THR A 17 -17.20 4.16 -3.16
C THR A 17 -18.64 4.39 -2.72
N ASN A 18 -19.55 4.47 -3.70
CA ASN A 18 -20.99 4.43 -3.50
C ASN A 18 -21.61 3.45 -4.49
N ASP A 19 -22.95 3.43 -4.60
CA ASP A 19 -23.67 2.49 -5.47
C ASP A 19 -23.42 2.73 -6.96
N LYS A 20 -22.89 3.89 -7.34
CA LYS A 20 -22.73 4.30 -8.74
C LYS A 20 -21.31 4.21 -9.23
N ASP A 21 -20.32 4.62 -8.44
CA ASP A 21 -18.93 4.69 -8.87
C ASP A 21 -17.96 4.58 -7.70
N SER A 22 -16.69 4.62 -8.03
CA SER A 22 -15.58 4.56 -7.07
C SER A 22 -14.49 5.55 -7.51
N VAL A 23 -13.98 6.31 -6.55
CA VAL A 23 -12.88 7.25 -6.76
C VAL A 23 -11.70 6.82 -5.90
N THR A 24 -10.53 6.63 -6.51
CA THR A 24 -9.33 6.27 -5.77
C THR A 24 -8.85 7.46 -4.95
N MET A 25 -8.80 7.30 -3.63
CA MET A 25 -8.31 8.31 -2.70
C MET A 25 -6.80 8.22 -2.53
N GLN A 26 -6.27 7.02 -2.42
CA GLN A 26 -4.83 6.77 -2.28
C GLN A 26 -4.51 5.36 -2.76
N THR A 27 -3.48 5.24 -3.58
CA THR A 27 -2.95 3.94 -4.03
C THR A 27 -1.64 3.64 -3.30
N ASN A 28 -1.21 2.38 -3.36
CA ASN A 28 0.07 1.90 -2.84
C ASN A 28 0.27 2.25 -1.35
N VAL A 29 -0.77 2.06 -0.56
CA VAL A 29 -0.71 2.26 0.89
C VAL A 29 0.11 1.13 1.51
N TYR A 30 1.24 1.45 2.11
CA TYR A 30 2.19 0.50 2.67
C TYR A 30 2.50 0.88 4.12
N LEU A 31 2.19 -0.02 5.05
CA LEU A 31 2.23 0.29 6.48
C LEU A 31 3.34 -0.43 7.25
N GLU A 32 4.08 -1.35 6.65
CA GLU A 32 5.07 -2.11 7.39
C GLU A 32 6.10 -1.20 8.05
N GLY A 33 6.34 -1.45 9.34
CA GLY A 33 7.25 -0.63 10.14
C GLY A 33 6.65 0.66 10.66
N ILE A 34 5.37 0.94 10.37
CA ILE A 34 4.68 2.13 10.90
C ILE A 34 3.40 1.68 11.61
N SER A 35 3.34 1.94 12.91
CA SER A 35 2.14 1.62 13.70
C SER A 35 1.13 2.75 13.72
N GLN A 36 1.55 3.99 13.50
CA GLN A 36 0.69 5.18 13.56
C GLN A 36 0.96 6.10 12.37
N ALA A 37 0.71 5.58 11.17
CA ALA A 37 0.90 6.35 9.96
C ALA A 37 -0.18 7.42 9.83
N ASN A 38 0.22 8.66 9.54
CA ASN A 38 -0.71 9.71 9.13
C ASN A 38 -0.77 9.77 7.60
N ILE A 39 -1.67 10.61 7.07
CA ILE A 39 -1.85 10.73 5.62
C ILE A 39 -0.54 11.13 4.93
N TYR A 40 0.22 12.03 5.52
CA TYR A 40 1.49 12.50 4.95
C TYR A 40 2.49 11.36 4.79
N ASP A 41 2.65 10.52 5.82
CA ASP A 41 3.56 9.37 5.78
C ASP A 41 3.12 8.38 4.70
N ILE A 42 1.83 8.13 4.58
CA ILE A 42 1.27 7.22 3.57
C ILE A 42 1.52 7.74 2.16
N GLU A 43 1.26 9.02 1.91
CA GLU A 43 1.51 9.64 0.60
C GLU A 43 2.98 9.57 0.22
N LYS A 44 3.87 9.85 1.16
CA LYS A 44 5.30 9.82 0.96
C LYS A 44 5.79 8.42 0.59
N ARG A 45 5.32 7.40 1.29
CA ARG A 45 5.66 6.01 0.98
C ARG A 45 5.08 5.55 -0.35
N ALA A 46 3.86 5.97 -0.66
CA ALA A 46 3.22 5.64 -1.91
C ALA A 46 4.02 6.16 -3.11
N ILE A 47 4.54 7.38 -3.00
CA ILE A 47 5.41 7.96 -4.02
C ILE A 47 6.67 7.11 -4.18
N ALA A 48 7.30 6.74 -3.06
CA ALA A 48 8.51 5.92 -3.09
C ALA A 48 8.26 4.57 -3.78
N ILE A 49 7.17 3.89 -3.45
CA ILE A 49 6.80 2.62 -4.07
C ILE A 49 6.54 2.79 -5.57
N SER A 50 5.86 3.86 -5.96
CA SER A 50 5.59 4.13 -7.37
C SER A 50 6.88 4.37 -8.16
N VAL A 51 7.87 5.04 -7.56
CA VAL A 51 9.18 5.22 -8.18
C VAL A 51 9.90 3.88 -8.34
N LEU A 52 9.87 3.05 -7.31
CA LEU A 52 10.50 1.72 -7.37
C LEU A 52 9.85 0.85 -8.45
N GLU A 53 8.54 0.93 -8.62
CA GLU A 53 7.82 0.22 -9.68
C GLU A 53 8.26 0.73 -11.07
N ALA A 54 8.34 2.04 -11.24
CA ALA A 54 8.75 2.65 -12.49
C ALA A 54 10.18 2.27 -12.87
N LEU A 55 11.05 2.04 -11.89
CA LEU A 55 12.41 1.58 -12.11
C LEU A 55 12.52 0.07 -12.32
N GLY A 56 11.41 -0.66 -12.23
CA GLY A 56 11.42 -2.11 -12.40
C GLY A 56 11.95 -2.89 -11.20
N LEU A 57 12.07 -2.26 -10.03
CA LEU A 57 12.62 -2.88 -8.82
C LEU A 57 11.57 -3.63 -8.03
N VAL A 58 10.32 -3.21 -8.11
CA VAL A 58 9.18 -3.89 -7.49
C VAL A 58 8.06 -4.06 -8.50
N LYS A 59 7.20 -5.04 -8.24
CA LYS A 59 5.98 -5.31 -9.00
C LYS A 59 4.79 -5.19 -8.08
N ILE A 60 3.74 -4.53 -8.54
CA ILE A 60 2.53 -4.29 -7.76
C ILE A 60 1.37 -5.07 -8.39
N ASN A 61 0.54 -5.70 -7.56
CA ASN A 61 -0.60 -6.47 -8.02
C ASN A 61 -1.81 -6.16 -7.14
N TYR A 62 -2.91 -5.71 -7.77
CA TYR A 62 -4.20 -5.49 -7.11
C TYR A 62 -5.29 -6.44 -7.62
N LEU A 63 -4.96 -7.32 -8.56
CA LEU A 63 -5.89 -8.34 -9.06
C LEU A 63 -5.96 -9.54 -8.14
N ASP A 64 -4.97 -9.70 -7.29
CA ASP A 64 -4.86 -10.76 -6.30
C ASP A 64 -4.38 -10.16 -4.99
N HIS A 65 -4.45 -10.92 -3.91
CA HIS A 65 -4.00 -10.46 -2.61
C HIS A 65 -3.48 -11.64 -1.78
N LEU A 66 -2.70 -11.31 -0.74
CA LEU A 66 -2.17 -12.31 0.18
C LEU A 66 -3.31 -12.84 1.06
N THR A 67 -3.25 -14.13 1.38
CA THR A 67 -4.33 -14.82 2.06
C THR A 67 -4.10 -15.09 3.54
N SER A 68 -2.91 -14.77 4.06
CA SER A 68 -2.63 -14.95 5.49
C SER A 68 -3.57 -14.10 6.34
N LYS A 69 -4.10 -14.71 7.39
CA LYS A 69 -5.08 -14.08 8.25
C LYS A 69 -4.51 -12.84 8.92
N GLY A 70 -5.29 -11.76 8.93
CA GLY A 70 -4.93 -10.54 9.64
C GLY A 70 -3.95 -9.62 8.94
N LEU A 71 -3.43 -9.96 7.75
CA LEU A 71 -2.45 -9.13 7.06
C LEU A 71 -2.99 -7.75 6.66
N TYR A 72 -4.27 -7.66 6.33
CA TYR A 72 -4.88 -6.42 5.85
C TYR A 72 -5.66 -5.66 6.92
N GLU A 73 -5.78 -6.21 8.13
CA GLU A 73 -6.50 -5.54 9.21
C GLU A 73 -5.92 -4.16 9.56
N PRO A 74 -4.59 -3.98 9.65
CA PRO A 74 -4.03 -2.68 10.00
C PRO A 74 -4.48 -1.53 9.11
N PHE A 75 -4.79 -1.81 7.84
CA PHE A 75 -5.19 -0.76 6.87
C PHE A 75 -6.50 -0.06 7.26
N SER A 76 -7.38 -0.73 8.00
CA SER A 76 -8.63 -0.13 8.47
C SER A 76 -8.59 0.30 9.94
N LEU A 77 -7.47 0.05 10.64
CA LEU A 77 -7.33 0.38 12.07
C LEU A 77 -6.52 1.65 12.32
N ILE A 78 -5.73 2.12 11.35
CA ILE A 78 -4.89 3.30 11.54
C ILE A 78 -5.72 4.58 11.51
N LYS A 79 -5.19 5.63 12.15
CA LYS A 79 -5.83 6.94 12.18
C LYS A 79 -6.09 7.50 10.78
N ALA A 80 -5.15 7.29 9.87
CA ALA A 80 -5.27 7.79 8.50
C ALA A 80 -6.49 7.23 7.77
N TYR A 81 -6.93 6.00 8.09
CA TYR A 81 -8.15 5.45 7.52
C TYR A 81 -9.36 6.34 7.82
N ASN A 82 -9.48 6.79 9.06
CA ASN A 82 -10.57 7.69 9.46
C ASN A 82 -10.47 9.04 8.75
N ASP A 83 -9.25 9.55 8.57
CA ASP A 83 -9.03 10.81 7.85
C ASP A 83 -9.43 10.69 6.38
N TYR A 84 -9.12 9.57 5.74
CA TYR A 84 -9.59 9.29 4.37
C TYR A 84 -11.11 9.12 4.32
N ALA A 85 -11.71 8.50 5.33
CA ALA A 85 -13.16 8.35 5.40
C ALA A 85 -13.85 9.71 5.48
N ILE A 86 -13.30 10.65 6.24
CA ILE A 86 -13.81 12.03 6.32
C ILE A 86 -13.70 12.72 4.95
N ARG A 87 -12.58 12.57 4.27
CA ARG A 87 -12.39 13.11 2.91
C ARG A 87 -13.37 12.50 1.91
N ALA A 88 -13.65 11.20 2.02
CA ALA A 88 -14.60 10.52 1.15
C ALA A 88 -16.00 11.12 1.29
N LYS A 89 -16.42 11.46 2.50
CA LYS A 89 -17.73 12.08 2.76
C LYS A 89 -17.81 13.50 2.21
N LYS A 90 -16.71 14.19 2.04
CA LYS A 90 -16.66 15.50 1.39
C LYS A 90 -16.88 15.40 -0.12
N ILE A 91 -16.52 14.27 -0.73
CA ILE A 91 -16.77 14.01 -2.15
C ILE A 91 -18.24 13.65 -2.36
N GLY A 92 -18.84 12.90 -1.44
CA GLY A 92 -20.25 12.54 -1.46
C GLY A 92 -20.64 11.88 -0.14
N VAL A 93 -21.76 12.31 0.44
CA VAL A 93 -22.18 11.86 1.78
C VAL A 93 -22.47 10.37 1.87
N ASP A 94 -22.76 9.73 0.73
CA ASP A 94 -23.02 8.30 0.63
C ASP A 94 -21.78 7.46 0.36
N ARG A 95 -20.62 8.09 0.29
CA ARG A 95 -19.37 7.39 -0.01
C ARG A 95 -18.76 6.79 1.24
N LYS A 96 -18.25 5.58 1.09
CA LYS A 96 -17.53 4.84 2.12
C LYS A 96 -16.15 4.47 1.61
N ILE A 97 -15.22 4.22 2.52
CA ILE A 97 -13.90 3.72 2.14
C ILE A 97 -13.98 2.22 1.88
N ASP A 98 -13.57 1.83 0.69
CA ASP A 98 -13.34 0.45 0.31
C ASP A 98 -11.83 0.21 0.27
N VAL A 99 -11.38 -0.85 0.93
CA VAL A 99 -9.96 -1.24 0.97
C VAL A 99 -9.75 -2.29 -0.12
N ASN A 100 -9.13 -1.88 -1.22
CA ASN A 100 -8.79 -2.79 -2.31
C ASN A 100 -7.43 -3.41 -2.01
N LYS A 101 -7.42 -4.70 -1.69
CA LYS A 101 -6.22 -5.43 -1.25
C LYS A 101 -5.33 -5.79 -2.41
N GLY A 102 -4.02 -5.71 -2.19
CA GLY A 102 -3.02 -6.08 -3.17
C GLY A 102 -1.72 -6.44 -2.48
N TYR A 103 -0.66 -6.61 -3.28
CA TYR A 103 0.67 -6.85 -2.74
C TYR A 103 1.74 -6.21 -3.62
N VAL A 104 2.89 -5.99 -3.01
CA VAL A 104 4.10 -5.53 -3.68
C VAL A 104 5.18 -6.59 -3.46
N GLU A 105 5.98 -6.87 -4.50
CA GLU A 105 7.06 -7.84 -4.41
C GLU A 105 8.30 -7.32 -5.12
N LEU A 106 9.48 -7.77 -4.67
CA LEU A 106 10.73 -7.48 -5.37
C LEU A 106 10.77 -8.27 -6.68
N THR A 107 11.17 -7.59 -7.75
CA THR A 107 11.53 -8.25 -9.02
C THR A 107 12.93 -8.88 -8.91
N PRO A 108 13.34 -9.74 -9.84
CA PRO A 108 14.75 -10.20 -9.88
C PRO A 108 15.74 -9.03 -9.93
N THR A 109 15.43 -7.97 -10.71
CA THR A 109 16.25 -6.76 -10.77
C THR A 109 16.28 -6.05 -9.40
N GLY A 110 15.14 -5.99 -8.70
CA GLY A 110 15.06 -5.41 -7.36
C GLY A 110 15.91 -6.18 -6.35
N LYS A 111 15.90 -7.51 -6.43
CA LYS A 111 16.74 -8.35 -5.57
C LYS A 111 18.22 -8.10 -5.81
N GLN A 112 18.65 -8.03 -7.07
CA GLN A 112 20.02 -7.72 -7.41
C GLN A 112 20.43 -6.34 -6.91
N PHE A 113 19.56 -5.34 -7.07
CA PHE A 113 19.80 -4.01 -6.57
C PHE A 113 20.00 -4.00 -5.06
N MET A 114 19.18 -4.73 -4.32
CA MET A 114 19.31 -4.85 -2.86
C MET A 114 20.63 -5.49 -2.48
N ASP A 115 21.04 -6.56 -3.18
CA ASP A 115 22.29 -7.28 -2.90
C ASP A 115 23.52 -6.38 -3.14
N ILE A 116 23.47 -5.52 -4.15
CA ILE A 116 24.57 -4.63 -4.49
C ILE A 116 24.63 -3.42 -3.53
N CYS A 117 23.46 -2.81 -3.29
CA CYS A 117 23.40 -1.55 -2.52
C CYS A 117 23.35 -1.76 -1.01
N MET A 118 22.89 -2.94 -0.56
CA MET A 118 22.69 -3.25 0.86
C MET A 118 23.20 -4.67 1.16
N PRO A 119 24.49 -4.93 0.93
CA PRO A 119 25.04 -6.29 1.18
C PRO A 119 24.89 -6.64 2.66
N GLY A 120 24.45 -7.88 2.91
CA GLY A 120 24.19 -8.34 4.27
C GLY A 120 22.80 -8.06 4.79
N GLN A 121 21.94 -7.40 4.02
CA GLN A 121 20.55 -7.11 4.40
C GLN A 121 19.58 -8.17 3.92
N THR A 122 19.99 -9.04 3.05
CA THR A 122 19.15 -10.08 2.46
C THR A 122 19.22 -11.39 3.19
#